data_78f3280ecd4373f364890cda9e1b3b77
#
_entry.id   78f3280ecd4373f364890cda9e1b3b77
#
_cell.length_a   1.000
_cell.length_b   1.000
_cell.length_c   1.000
_cell.angle_alpha   90.00
_cell.angle_beta   90.00
_cell.angle_gamma   90.00
#
_symmetry.space_group_name_H-M   'P 1'
#
loop_
_entity.id
_entity.type
_entity.pdbx_description
1 polymer ?
#
loop_
_entity_poly.entity_id
_entity_poly.type
_entity_poly.pdbx_seq_one_letter_code
_entity_poly.pdbx_strand_id
1 'polypeptide(L)'
;KLEFIRSKQETLKALQRIASDLANREITLDDIWDTQTKLEYIDRLDEEGVLPTIGSKPKAPAPAPTPPSGTKPTARKPTAWPHLIPNLSYGVTWTAQLQRHREIWEELQFKLELTEHPNAISVLFRVLTELSVDHYVRHTKLKTIMDGDKLARRAAKVAEDMFAKSLIDKKYLGAVNKLQQHEGLISMDTLNRYVHSPNFIVSPEHLKMIWGTLSDFIVLCLKA
;
A
#
# COMPACT_ATOMS: atom_id res chain seq x y z
N LYS A 1 -7.02 12.53 -13.22
CA LYS A 1 -6.74 12.55 -14.68
C LYS A 1 -5.26 12.25 -14.84
N LEU A 2 -4.91 11.09 -15.44
CA LEU A 2 -3.52 10.72 -15.75
C LEU A 2 -3.06 11.60 -16.92
N GLU A 3 -2.04 12.41 -16.70
CA GLU A 3 -1.39 13.19 -17.75
C GLU A 3 -0.16 12.42 -18.23
N PHE A 4 -0.12 12.18 -19.53
CA PHE A 4 1.05 11.58 -20.16
C PHE A 4 2.14 12.66 -20.32
N ILE A 5 3.26 12.49 -19.62
CA ILE A 5 4.43 13.37 -19.71
C ILE A 5 5.20 13.09 -21.01
N ARG A 6 4.94 11.99 -21.70
CA ARG A 6 5.59 11.50 -22.92
C ARG A 6 4.58 11.29 -24.05
N SER A 7 5.07 11.11 -25.27
CA SER A 7 4.22 10.83 -26.42
C SER A 7 3.29 9.64 -26.15
N LYS A 8 1.98 9.86 -26.35
CA LYS A 8 0.96 8.82 -26.13
C LYS A 8 1.21 7.58 -27.00
N GLN A 9 1.69 7.77 -28.24
CA GLN A 9 1.94 6.66 -29.17
C GLN A 9 3.15 5.80 -28.74
N GLU A 10 4.24 6.43 -28.30
CA GLU A 10 5.41 5.70 -27.80
C GLU A 10 5.13 4.98 -26.50
N THR A 11 4.41 5.63 -25.59
CA THR A 11 3.95 4.97 -24.33
C THR A 11 3.07 3.76 -24.63
N LEU A 12 2.17 3.87 -25.63
CA LEU A 12 1.32 2.76 -26.03
C LEU A 12 2.13 1.57 -26.60
N LYS A 13 3.15 1.86 -27.45
CA LYS A 13 4.04 0.82 -27.98
C LYS A 13 4.80 0.09 -26.87
N ALA A 14 5.34 0.82 -25.90
CA ALA A 14 6.04 0.24 -24.75
C ALA A 14 5.10 -0.66 -23.93
N LEU A 15 3.88 -0.21 -23.64
CA LEU A 15 2.88 -1.01 -22.94
C LEU A 15 2.45 -2.26 -23.72
N GLN A 16 2.29 -2.15 -25.04
CA GLN A 16 1.98 -3.29 -25.90
C GLN A 16 3.10 -4.34 -25.89
N ARG A 17 4.37 -3.90 -25.92
CA ARG A 17 5.51 -4.81 -25.82
C ARG A 17 5.52 -5.55 -24.49
N ILE A 18 5.38 -4.84 -23.37
CA ILE A 18 5.30 -5.45 -22.02
C ILE A 18 4.16 -6.45 -21.95
N ALA A 19 2.99 -6.10 -22.47
CA ALA A 19 1.84 -7.01 -22.49
C ALA A 19 2.09 -8.26 -23.34
N SER A 20 2.80 -8.13 -24.47
CA SER A 20 3.18 -9.25 -25.33
C SER A 20 4.17 -10.18 -24.62
N ASP A 21 5.20 -9.62 -23.98
CA ASP A 21 6.23 -10.38 -23.27
C ASP A 21 5.63 -11.18 -22.10
N LEU A 22 4.66 -10.57 -21.38
CA LEU A 22 3.88 -11.27 -20.35
C LEU A 22 3.02 -12.38 -20.92
N ALA A 23 2.33 -12.14 -22.04
CA ALA A 23 1.47 -13.14 -22.69
C ALA A 23 2.29 -14.33 -23.22
N ASN A 24 3.48 -14.06 -23.74
CA ASN A 24 4.40 -15.08 -24.28
C ASN A 24 5.23 -15.75 -23.17
N ARG A 25 5.09 -15.34 -21.92
CA ARG A 25 5.89 -15.82 -20.76
C ARG A 25 7.40 -15.56 -20.92
N GLU A 26 7.78 -14.55 -21.66
CA GLU A 26 9.17 -14.06 -21.72
C GLU A 26 9.57 -13.34 -20.43
N ILE A 27 8.59 -12.80 -19.72
CA ILE A 27 8.68 -12.29 -18.37
C ILE A 27 7.48 -12.76 -17.55
N THR A 28 7.67 -12.88 -16.26
CA THR A 28 6.61 -13.20 -15.30
C THR A 28 6.26 -11.97 -14.45
N LEU A 29 5.15 -12.04 -13.73
CA LEU A 29 4.79 -10.99 -12.77
C LEU A 29 5.84 -10.89 -11.65
N ASP A 30 6.47 -12.00 -11.27
CA ASP A 30 7.53 -12.02 -10.27
C ASP A 30 8.79 -11.28 -10.76
N ASP A 31 9.14 -11.37 -12.04
CA ASP A 31 10.27 -10.65 -12.65
C ASP A 31 10.03 -9.13 -12.67
N ILE A 32 8.77 -8.70 -12.85
CA ILE A 32 8.41 -7.27 -12.81
C ILE A 32 8.26 -6.77 -11.37
N TRP A 33 8.02 -7.67 -10.43
CA TRP A 33 7.82 -7.33 -9.02
C TRP A 33 9.15 -7.10 -8.30
N ASP A 34 10.17 -7.89 -8.58
CA ASP A 34 11.51 -7.65 -8.06
C ASP A 34 12.16 -6.44 -8.74
N THR A 35 12.78 -5.56 -7.92
CA THR A 35 13.34 -4.29 -8.43
C THR A 35 14.53 -4.51 -9.34
N GLN A 36 15.39 -5.50 -9.04
CA GLN A 36 16.59 -5.75 -9.84
C GLN A 36 16.20 -6.28 -11.22
N THR A 37 15.38 -7.33 -11.28
CA THR A 37 14.91 -7.93 -12.53
C THR A 37 14.06 -6.97 -13.36
N LYS A 38 13.27 -6.13 -12.70
CA LYS A 38 12.53 -5.06 -13.36
C LYS A 38 13.45 -4.02 -14.02
N LEU A 39 14.52 -3.60 -13.35
CA LEU A 39 15.48 -2.65 -13.91
C LEU A 39 16.21 -3.27 -15.10
N GLU A 40 16.68 -4.50 -15.00
CA GLU A 40 17.31 -5.24 -16.09
C GLU A 40 16.38 -5.38 -17.30
N TYR A 41 15.09 -5.63 -17.06
CA TYR A 41 14.09 -5.68 -18.11
C TYR A 41 13.86 -4.30 -18.77
N ILE A 42 13.79 -3.23 -17.97
CA ILE A 42 13.64 -1.86 -18.48
C ILE A 42 14.88 -1.45 -19.29
N ASP A 43 16.08 -1.75 -18.81
CA ASP A 43 17.33 -1.48 -19.51
C ASP A 43 17.37 -2.20 -20.86
N ARG A 44 16.94 -3.46 -20.93
CA ARG A 44 16.79 -4.20 -22.18
C ARG A 44 15.80 -3.53 -23.16
N LEU A 45 14.64 -3.06 -22.65
CA LEU A 45 13.67 -2.34 -23.50
C LEU A 45 14.21 -0.98 -23.97
N ASP A 46 15.08 -0.33 -23.20
CA ASP A 46 15.74 0.92 -23.59
C ASP A 46 16.79 0.66 -24.67
N GLU A 47 17.62 -0.36 -24.55
CA GLU A 47 18.58 -0.82 -25.55
C GLU A 47 17.91 -1.21 -26.89
N GLU A 48 16.72 -1.83 -26.81
CA GLU A 48 15.89 -2.17 -27.98
C GLU A 48 15.17 -0.95 -28.57
N GLY A 49 15.27 0.25 -27.96
CA GLY A 49 14.61 1.47 -28.41
C GLY A 49 13.08 1.44 -28.32
N VAL A 50 12.54 0.60 -27.45
CA VAL A 50 11.10 0.45 -27.24
C VAL A 50 10.57 1.50 -26.26
N LEU A 51 11.43 1.97 -25.33
CA LEU A 51 11.03 2.98 -24.38
C LEU A 51 10.93 4.36 -25.02
N PRO A 52 9.92 5.17 -24.63
CA PRO A 52 9.76 6.50 -25.15
C PRO A 52 10.97 7.38 -24.78
N THR A 53 11.61 7.96 -25.76
CA THR A 53 12.72 8.88 -25.58
C THR A 53 12.28 10.07 -24.74
N ILE A 54 13.11 10.50 -23.79
CA ILE A 54 12.87 11.74 -23.05
C ILE A 54 13.04 12.89 -24.02
N GLY A 55 11.95 13.31 -24.66
CA GLY A 55 11.93 14.49 -25.49
C GLY A 55 12.39 15.68 -24.68
N SER A 56 13.43 16.39 -25.17
CA SER A 56 13.80 17.69 -24.64
C SER A 56 12.56 18.56 -24.58
N LYS A 57 12.24 19.12 -23.42
CA LYS A 57 11.14 20.07 -23.24
C LYS A 57 11.20 21.09 -24.39
N PRO A 58 10.10 21.37 -25.08
CA PRO A 58 10.08 22.46 -26.03
C PRO A 58 10.45 23.74 -25.26
N LYS A 59 11.51 24.40 -25.74
CA LYS A 59 11.98 25.69 -25.22
C LYS A 59 10.85 26.67 -25.38
N ALA A 60 10.23 27.07 -24.30
CA ALA A 60 9.18 28.09 -24.29
C ALA A 60 9.73 29.37 -24.90
N PRO A 61 9.01 30.05 -25.80
CA PRO A 61 9.41 31.35 -26.33
C PRO A 61 9.57 32.34 -25.17
N ALA A 62 10.63 33.15 -25.23
CA ALA A 62 10.94 34.13 -24.20
C ALA A 62 9.75 35.07 -23.94
N PRO A 63 9.36 35.29 -22.69
CA PRO A 63 8.26 36.19 -22.36
C PRO A 63 8.67 37.65 -22.57
N ALA A 64 7.83 38.38 -23.28
CA ALA A 64 7.88 39.84 -23.31
C ALA A 64 7.66 40.42 -21.92
N PRO A 65 8.25 41.58 -21.53
CA PRO A 65 8.14 42.14 -20.19
C PRO A 65 6.71 42.62 -19.93
N THR A 66 6.06 41.96 -18.97
CA THR A 66 4.75 42.39 -18.44
C THR A 66 4.93 43.08 -17.09
N PRO A 67 4.14 44.12 -16.79
CA PRO A 67 4.25 44.91 -15.56
C PRO A 67 3.78 44.11 -14.33
N PRO A 68 4.19 44.49 -13.10
CA PRO A 68 3.94 43.72 -11.90
C PRO A 68 2.45 43.71 -11.53
N SER A 69 1.81 42.59 -11.75
CA SER A 69 0.47 42.31 -11.27
C SER A 69 0.53 41.46 -10.01
N GLY A 70 -0.29 41.87 -9.03
CA GLY A 70 -0.30 41.37 -7.67
C GLY A 70 -0.33 39.86 -7.53
N THR A 71 0.42 39.39 -6.57
CA THR A 71 0.52 38.00 -6.11
C THR A 71 -0.86 37.43 -5.76
N LYS A 72 -1.45 36.66 -6.68
CA LYS A 72 -2.54 35.74 -6.30
C LYS A 72 -1.96 34.64 -5.43
N PRO A 73 -2.57 34.32 -4.27
CA PRO A 73 -2.11 33.21 -3.46
C PRO A 73 -2.22 31.93 -4.29
N THR A 74 -1.08 31.31 -4.57
CA THR A 74 -1.01 29.98 -5.17
C THR A 74 -1.70 29.02 -4.22
N ALA A 75 -2.84 28.46 -4.61
CA ALA A 75 -3.49 27.40 -3.85
C ALA A 75 -2.47 26.27 -3.66
N ARG A 76 -1.98 26.12 -2.43
CA ARG A 76 -1.14 24.99 -2.04
C ARG A 76 -1.93 23.74 -2.33
N LYS A 77 -1.42 22.85 -3.20
CA LYS A 77 -1.95 21.50 -3.30
C LYS A 77 -2.04 20.93 -1.88
N PRO A 78 -3.17 20.33 -1.49
CA PRO A 78 -3.26 19.72 -0.17
C PRO A 78 -2.10 18.74 -0.04
N THR A 79 -1.21 19.01 0.90
CA THR A 79 -0.05 18.14 1.19
C THR A 79 -0.62 16.82 1.65
N ALA A 80 -0.39 15.76 0.90
CA ALA A 80 -0.81 14.42 1.28
C ALA A 80 -0.24 14.10 2.67
N TRP A 81 -1.06 13.52 3.54
CA TRP A 81 -0.64 13.15 4.89
C TRP A 81 0.61 12.27 4.83
N PRO A 82 1.72 12.63 5.52
CA PRO A 82 3.01 11.98 5.31
C PRO A 82 3.13 10.61 6.01
N HIS A 83 2.22 10.29 6.92
CA HIS A 83 2.25 9.06 7.72
C HIS A 83 1.31 7.99 7.17
N LEU A 84 1.43 6.75 7.68
CA LEU A 84 0.57 5.64 7.25
C LEU A 84 -0.88 5.84 7.70
N ILE A 85 -1.07 6.14 8.98
CA ILE A 85 -2.39 6.32 9.58
C ILE A 85 -2.77 7.80 9.47
N PRO A 86 -3.86 8.15 8.78
CA PRO A 86 -4.36 9.53 8.72
C PRO A 86 -4.65 10.12 10.10
N ASN A 87 -4.45 11.43 10.25
CA ASN A 87 -4.78 12.14 11.49
C ASN A 87 -6.31 12.34 11.64
N LEU A 88 -6.98 11.23 11.89
CA LEU A 88 -8.41 11.14 12.11
C LEU A 88 -8.68 10.49 13.47
N SER A 89 -9.83 10.79 14.06
CA SER A 89 -10.30 10.07 15.25
C SER A 89 -10.98 8.77 14.82
N TYR A 90 -10.45 7.64 15.27
CA TYR A 90 -10.99 6.31 14.97
C TYR A 90 -11.90 5.78 16.07
N GLY A 91 -12.07 6.54 17.18
CA GLY A 91 -12.94 6.18 18.30
C GLY A 91 -12.49 4.90 19.03
N VAL A 92 -11.18 4.63 19.07
CA VAL A 92 -10.59 3.54 19.85
C VAL A 92 -10.39 4.02 21.28
N THR A 93 -10.88 3.25 22.27
CA THR A 93 -10.64 3.51 23.68
C THR A 93 -9.36 2.84 24.12
N TRP A 94 -8.32 3.62 24.39
CA TRP A 94 -7.02 3.11 24.79
C TRP A 94 -7.00 2.71 26.27
N THR A 95 -7.12 1.42 26.55
CA THR A 95 -7.00 0.85 27.88
C THR A 95 -5.55 0.44 28.18
N ALA A 96 -5.25 0.11 29.44
CA ALA A 96 -3.92 -0.39 29.82
C ALA A 96 -3.52 -1.66 29.05
N GLN A 97 -4.48 -2.51 28.66
CA GLN A 97 -4.24 -3.72 27.86
C GLN A 97 -3.86 -3.39 26.40
N LEU A 98 -4.22 -2.21 25.92
CA LEU A 98 -3.92 -1.74 24.57
C LEU A 98 -2.72 -0.78 24.53
N GLN A 99 -1.95 -0.63 25.63
CA GLN A 99 -0.84 0.31 25.69
C GLN A 99 0.16 0.12 24.54
N ARG A 100 0.60 -1.13 24.28
CA ARG A 100 1.52 -1.42 23.18
C ARG A 100 0.91 -1.15 21.80
N HIS A 101 -0.39 -1.42 21.61
CA HIS A 101 -1.09 -1.10 20.37
C HIS A 101 -1.13 0.41 20.15
N ARG A 102 -1.40 1.18 21.19
CA ARG A 102 -1.41 2.65 21.16
C ARG A 102 -0.05 3.21 20.80
N GLU A 103 1.02 2.75 21.39
CA GLU A 103 2.39 3.20 21.11
C GLU A 103 2.73 2.99 19.63
N ILE A 104 2.48 1.80 19.08
CA ILE A 104 2.69 1.50 17.65
C ILE A 104 1.76 2.36 16.77
N TRP A 105 0.50 2.52 17.17
CA TRP A 105 -0.45 3.37 16.45
C TRP A 105 0.02 4.81 16.36
N GLU A 106 0.47 5.40 17.48
CA GLU A 106 0.99 6.77 17.53
C GLU A 106 2.27 6.94 16.69
N GLU A 107 3.13 5.93 16.64
CA GLU A 107 4.29 5.94 15.75
C GLU A 107 3.89 5.98 14.28
N LEU A 108 2.95 5.13 13.88
CA LEU A 108 2.44 5.06 12.50
C LEU A 108 1.59 6.26 12.10
N GLN A 109 0.97 6.94 13.08
CA GLN A 109 0.10 8.08 12.83
C GLN A 109 0.82 9.43 12.86
N PHE A 110 1.88 9.58 13.68
CA PHE A 110 2.44 10.89 13.95
C PHE A 110 3.97 10.99 13.86
N LYS A 111 4.71 9.88 13.94
CA LYS A 111 6.17 9.94 14.10
C LYS A 111 6.93 9.47 12.86
N LEU A 112 6.47 8.42 12.19
CA LEU A 112 7.17 7.81 11.08
C LEU A 112 6.61 8.28 9.74
N GLU A 113 7.42 8.98 8.95
CA GLU A 113 7.05 9.41 7.61
C GLU A 113 7.25 8.28 6.60
N LEU A 114 6.25 8.07 5.74
CA LEU A 114 6.22 6.97 4.76
C LEU A 114 7.38 7.02 3.76
N THR A 115 7.84 8.21 3.41
CA THR A 115 8.95 8.40 2.47
C THR A 115 10.32 8.13 3.09
N GLU A 116 10.44 8.39 4.40
CA GLU A 116 11.72 8.28 5.12
C GLU A 116 11.88 6.93 5.82
N HIS A 117 10.76 6.33 6.26
CA HIS A 117 10.78 5.15 7.13
C HIS A 117 9.91 3.99 6.62
N PRO A 118 9.85 3.69 5.29
CA PRO A 118 8.92 2.69 4.77
C PRO A 118 9.13 1.30 5.36
N ASN A 119 10.37 0.89 5.59
CA ASN A 119 10.70 -0.41 6.18
C ASN A 119 10.22 -0.52 7.64
N ALA A 120 10.48 0.48 8.48
CA ALA A 120 10.03 0.48 9.86
C ALA A 120 8.49 0.48 9.94
N ILE A 121 7.84 1.26 9.09
CA ILE A 121 6.38 1.32 8.98
C ILE A 121 5.81 -0.04 8.60
N SER A 122 6.39 -0.73 7.63
CA SER A 122 5.89 -2.06 7.21
C SER A 122 5.96 -3.08 8.32
N VAL A 123 7.05 -3.09 9.10
CA VAL A 123 7.21 -3.97 10.27
C VAL A 123 6.18 -3.65 11.35
N LEU A 124 6.07 -2.38 11.73
CA LEU A 124 5.13 -1.95 12.76
C LEU A 124 3.67 -2.16 12.34
N PHE A 125 3.35 -1.93 11.08
CA PHE A 125 2.01 -2.17 10.55
C PHE A 125 1.64 -3.66 10.62
N ARG A 126 2.57 -4.55 10.26
CA ARG A 126 2.37 -5.99 10.42
C ARG A 126 2.16 -6.36 11.89
N VAL A 127 3.00 -5.85 12.79
CA VAL A 127 2.88 -6.11 14.24
C VAL A 127 1.56 -5.57 14.79
N LEU A 128 1.16 -4.35 14.40
CA LEU A 128 -0.14 -3.79 14.80
C LEU A 128 -1.30 -4.68 14.37
N THR A 129 -1.28 -5.16 13.12
CA THR A 129 -2.31 -6.05 12.59
C THR A 129 -2.38 -7.36 13.38
N GLU A 130 -1.24 -7.98 13.67
CA GLU A 130 -1.15 -9.21 14.44
C GLU A 130 -1.68 -9.03 15.86
N LEU A 131 -1.22 -8.01 16.56
CA LEU A 131 -1.65 -7.69 17.91
C LEU A 131 -3.16 -7.37 17.98
N SER A 132 -3.70 -6.67 16.96
CA SER A 132 -5.13 -6.34 16.89
C SER A 132 -5.99 -7.59 16.72
N VAL A 133 -5.57 -8.51 15.83
CA VAL A 133 -6.22 -9.81 15.66
C VAL A 133 -6.19 -10.61 16.96
N ASP A 134 -5.04 -10.65 17.65
CA ASP A 134 -4.87 -11.34 18.94
C ASP A 134 -5.74 -10.73 20.03
N HIS A 135 -5.86 -9.42 20.06
CA HIS A 135 -6.76 -8.74 20.99
C HIS A 135 -8.21 -9.18 20.77
N TYR A 136 -8.70 -9.12 19.53
CA TYR A 136 -10.06 -9.55 19.20
C TYR A 136 -10.31 -10.99 19.61
N VAL A 137 -9.43 -11.91 19.22
CA VAL A 137 -9.55 -13.34 19.52
C VAL A 137 -9.63 -13.60 21.03
N ARG A 138 -8.77 -12.94 21.80
CA ARG A 138 -8.76 -13.08 23.27
C ARG A 138 -10.01 -12.48 23.91
N HIS A 139 -10.42 -11.30 23.47
CA HIS A 139 -11.55 -10.60 24.06
C HIS A 139 -12.89 -11.29 23.75
N THR A 140 -13.07 -11.75 22.51
CA THR A 140 -14.29 -12.46 22.09
C THR A 140 -14.26 -13.95 22.42
N LYS A 141 -13.12 -14.48 22.91
CA LYS A 141 -12.90 -15.92 23.18
C LYS A 141 -13.20 -16.79 21.94
N LEU A 142 -12.78 -16.33 20.77
CA LEU A 142 -13.05 -16.99 19.51
C LEU A 142 -12.35 -18.36 19.43
N LYS A 143 -13.15 -19.43 19.43
CA LYS A 143 -12.65 -20.82 19.49
C LYS A 143 -12.28 -21.43 18.14
N THR A 144 -12.58 -20.73 17.03
CA THR A 144 -12.32 -21.23 15.69
C THR A 144 -10.85 -21.11 15.26
N ILE A 145 -10.05 -20.34 16.01
CA ILE A 145 -8.61 -20.19 15.80
C ILE A 145 -7.89 -21.41 16.34
N MET A 146 -6.99 -21.98 15.52
CA MET A 146 -6.17 -23.12 15.89
C MET A 146 -4.71 -22.71 16.07
N ASP A 147 -3.99 -23.45 16.93
CA ASP A 147 -2.53 -23.32 17.04
C ASP A 147 -1.90 -23.60 15.66
N GLY A 148 -1.04 -22.71 15.20
CA GLY A 148 -0.43 -22.80 13.86
C GLY A 148 -1.20 -22.10 12.72
N ASP A 149 -2.38 -21.53 12.96
CA ASP A 149 -3.01 -20.67 11.96
C ASP A 149 -2.15 -19.44 11.70
N LYS A 150 -1.75 -19.26 10.44
CA LYS A 150 -1.03 -18.06 9.99
C LYS A 150 -1.91 -16.81 10.13
N LEU A 151 -1.30 -15.63 10.25
CA LEU A 151 -1.99 -14.36 10.45
C LEU A 151 -3.15 -14.13 9.44
N ALA A 152 -2.92 -14.42 8.16
CA ALA A 152 -3.96 -14.27 7.13
C ALA A 152 -5.20 -15.13 7.43
N ARG A 153 -5.01 -16.38 7.85
CA ARG A 153 -6.11 -17.28 8.20
C ARG A 153 -6.81 -16.86 9.48
N ARG A 154 -6.07 -16.37 10.45
CA ARG A 154 -6.62 -15.81 11.70
C ARG A 154 -7.47 -14.57 11.41
N ALA A 155 -6.96 -13.64 10.59
CA ALA A 155 -7.70 -12.45 10.17
C ALA A 155 -9.01 -12.80 9.44
N ALA A 156 -8.99 -13.78 8.55
CA ALA A 156 -10.20 -14.24 7.87
C ALA A 156 -11.24 -14.81 8.83
N LYS A 157 -10.84 -15.66 9.78
CA LYS A 157 -11.75 -16.21 10.80
C LYS A 157 -12.34 -15.13 11.70
N VAL A 158 -11.54 -14.11 12.04
CA VAL A 158 -12.02 -12.93 12.76
C VAL A 158 -13.03 -12.14 11.92
N ALA A 159 -12.76 -11.95 10.63
CA ALA A 159 -13.69 -11.25 9.74
C ALA A 159 -15.01 -12.04 9.54
N GLU A 160 -14.95 -13.36 9.49
CA GLU A 160 -16.15 -14.23 9.46
C GLU A 160 -16.98 -14.06 10.73
N ASP A 161 -16.35 -14.01 11.91
CA ASP A 161 -17.04 -13.75 13.18
C ASP A 161 -17.63 -12.34 13.24
N MET A 162 -16.90 -11.33 12.75
CA MET A 162 -17.41 -9.95 12.63
C MET A 162 -18.63 -9.89 11.69
N PHE A 163 -18.59 -10.62 10.57
CA PHE A 163 -19.72 -10.69 9.65
C PHE A 163 -20.93 -11.37 10.30
N ALA A 164 -20.74 -12.48 11.01
CA ALA A 164 -21.80 -13.15 11.74
C ALA A 164 -22.45 -12.26 12.81
N LYS A 165 -21.66 -11.32 13.38
CA LYS A 165 -22.12 -10.30 14.34
C LYS A 165 -22.67 -9.03 13.68
N SER A 166 -22.75 -9.00 12.35
CA SER A 166 -23.19 -7.82 11.56
C SER A 166 -22.34 -6.56 11.78
N LEU A 167 -21.07 -6.71 12.16
CA LEU A 167 -20.13 -5.61 12.32
C LEU A 167 -19.52 -5.17 10.99
N ILE A 168 -19.48 -6.06 10.00
CA ILE A 168 -19.02 -5.79 8.63
C ILE A 168 -20.01 -6.36 7.62
N ASP A 169 -20.01 -5.83 6.41
CA ASP A 169 -20.82 -6.32 5.30
C ASP A 169 -20.10 -7.45 4.52
N LYS A 170 -20.87 -8.11 3.62
CA LYS A 170 -20.37 -9.20 2.77
C LYS A 170 -19.25 -8.75 1.83
N LYS A 171 -19.30 -7.50 1.36
CA LYS A 171 -18.30 -6.93 0.45
C LYS A 171 -16.97 -6.78 1.18
N TYR A 172 -17.02 -6.26 2.40
CA TYR A 172 -15.83 -6.08 3.22
C TYR A 172 -15.23 -7.42 3.69
N LEU A 173 -16.07 -8.38 4.07
CA LEU A 173 -15.63 -9.76 4.32
C LEU A 173 -14.88 -10.34 3.12
N GLY A 174 -15.42 -10.14 1.91
CA GLY A 174 -14.73 -10.55 0.67
C GLY A 174 -13.38 -9.86 0.46
N ALA A 175 -13.25 -8.58 0.84
CA ALA A 175 -11.98 -7.86 0.76
C ALA A 175 -10.94 -8.42 1.75
N VAL A 176 -11.33 -8.70 3.00
CA VAL A 176 -10.43 -9.31 4.00
C VAL A 176 -10.03 -10.73 3.58
N ASN A 177 -10.96 -11.53 3.06
CA ASN A 177 -10.67 -12.89 2.61
C ASN A 177 -9.68 -12.94 1.44
N LYS A 178 -9.66 -11.93 0.58
CA LYS A 178 -8.65 -11.81 -0.49
C LYS A 178 -7.22 -11.64 0.06
N LEU A 179 -7.05 -11.17 1.29
CA LEU A 179 -5.74 -11.08 1.92
C LEU A 179 -5.07 -12.43 2.17
N GLN A 180 -5.82 -13.53 2.11
CA GLN A 180 -5.29 -14.90 2.19
C GLN A 180 -4.69 -15.40 0.87
N GLN A 181 -4.99 -14.74 -0.26
CA GLN A 181 -4.50 -15.16 -1.56
C GLN A 181 -3.04 -14.75 -1.71
N HIS A 182 -2.15 -15.74 -1.88
CA HIS A 182 -0.70 -15.56 -1.98
C HIS A 182 -0.26 -14.66 -3.14
N GLU A 183 -1.07 -14.53 -4.17
CA GLU A 183 -0.76 -13.78 -5.40
C GLU A 183 -1.43 -12.39 -5.45
N GLY A 184 -2.12 -11.98 -4.40
CA GLY A 184 -2.79 -10.67 -4.38
C GLY A 184 -1.82 -9.52 -4.09
N LEU A 185 -1.94 -8.41 -4.84
CA LEU A 185 -1.27 -7.14 -4.55
C LEU A 185 -1.48 -6.67 -3.10
N ILE A 186 -2.58 -7.08 -2.50
CA ILE A 186 -2.93 -6.83 -1.10
C ILE A 186 -3.01 -8.19 -0.41
N SER A 187 -1.90 -8.67 0.14
CA SER A 187 -1.89 -9.91 0.91
C SER A 187 -1.12 -9.75 2.21
N MET A 188 -1.44 -10.57 3.21
CA MET A 188 -0.65 -10.65 4.43
C MET A 188 0.77 -11.17 4.14
N ASP A 189 0.95 -11.97 3.10
CA ASP A 189 2.26 -12.41 2.62
C ASP A 189 3.09 -11.25 2.11
N THR A 190 2.49 -10.22 1.51
CA THR A 190 3.21 -9.00 1.10
C THR A 190 3.81 -8.29 2.32
N LEU A 191 3.04 -8.11 3.40
CA LEU A 191 3.58 -7.55 4.64
C LEU A 191 4.67 -8.45 5.23
N ASN A 192 4.55 -9.76 5.09
CA ASN A 192 5.56 -10.70 5.53
C ASN A 192 6.84 -10.64 4.67
N ARG A 193 6.70 -10.49 3.34
CA ARG A 193 7.83 -10.29 2.40
C ARG A 193 8.58 -9.00 2.68
N TYR A 194 7.91 -7.91 3.02
CA TYR A 194 8.55 -6.65 3.43
C TYR A 194 9.47 -6.83 4.64
N VAL A 195 9.15 -7.76 5.54
CA VAL A 195 9.94 -8.01 6.75
C VAL A 195 11.08 -9.01 6.52
N HIS A 196 10.89 -9.99 5.65
CA HIS A 196 11.77 -11.16 5.57
C HIS A 196 12.50 -11.32 4.23
N SER A 197 12.12 -10.61 3.18
CA SER A 197 12.79 -10.71 1.89
C SER A 197 13.77 -9.56 1.66
N PRO A 198 15.06 -9.81 1.48
CA PRO A 198 16.06 -8.77 1.27
C PRO A 198 15.88 -8.01 -0.04
N ASN A 199 15.20 -8.62 -1.02
CA ASN A 199 15.02 -8.08 -2.36
C ASN A 199 13.66 -7.39 -2.56
N PHE A 200 12.83 -7.32 -1.53
CA PHE A 200 11.48 -6.78 -1.64
C PHE A 200 11.44 -5.33 -1.11
N ILE A 201 11.37 -4.37 -2.03
CA ILE A 201 11.34 -2.94 -1.68
C ILE A 201 9.94 -2.53 -1.25
N VAL A 202 9.86 -1.87 -0.11
CA VAL A 202 8.61 -1.35 0.44
C VAL A 202 8.17 -0.10 -0.33
N SER A 203 6.97 -0.14 -0.93
CA SER A 203 6.35 1.03 -1.56
C SER A 203 5.43 1.76 -0.58
N PRO A 204 5.61 3.08 -0.37
CA PRO A 204 4.71 3.91 0.43
C PRO A 204 3.26 3.86 -0.06
N GLU A 205 3.04 3.88 -1.37
CA GLU A 205 1.70 3.83 -1.99
C GLU A 205 1.02 2.50 -1.70
N HIS A 206 1.79 1.41 -1.75
CA HIS A 206 1.28 0.08 -1.45
C HIS A 206 0.90 -0.06 0.02
N LEU A 207 1.72 0.46 0.94
CA LEU A 207 1.37 0.50 2.36
C LEU A 207 0.08 1.29 2.61
N LYS A 208 -0.11 2.45 1.95
CA LYS A 208 -1.36 3.22 2.03
C LYS A 208 -2.56 2.43 1.51
N MET A 209 -2.40 1.67 0.42
CA MET A 209 -3.45 0.83 -0.15
C MET A 209 -3.85 -0.30 0.81
N ILE A 210 -2.87 -0.97 1.42
CA ILE A 210 -3.12 -2.02 2.42
C ILE A 210 -3.81 -1.41 3.64
N TRP A 211 -3.35 -0.25 4.13
CA TRP A 211 -4.01 0.47 5.22
C TRP A 211 -5.47 0.80 4.88
N GLY A 212 -5.73 1.35 3.69
CA GLY A 212 -7.08 1.66 3.23
C GLY A 212 -8.02 0.46 3.21
N THR A 213 -7.48 -0.75 3.02
CA THR A 213 -8.26 -2.00 3.05
C THR A 213 -8.44 -2.54 4.47
N LEU A 214 -7.42 -2.40 5.33
CA LEU A 214 -7.39 -3.03 6.66
C LEU A 214 -7.78 -2.10 7.80
N SER A 215 -7.86 -0.79 7.57
CA SER A 215 -8.08 0.20 8.64
C SER A 215 -9.32 -0.11 9.48
N ASP A 216 -10.47 -0.34 8.84
CA ASP A 216 -11.73 -0.62 9.54
C ASP A 216 -11.66 -1.95 10.29
N PHE A 217 -11.04 -2.97 9.71
CA PHE A 217 -10.83 -4.26 10.35
C PHE A 217 -9.98 -4.14 11.61
N ILE A 218 -8.85 -3.41 11.53
CA ILE A 218 -7.96 -3.19 12.68
C ILE A 218 -8.69 -2.39 13.77
N VAL A 219 -9.41 -1.34 13.39
CA VAL A 219 -10.20 -0.53 14.33
C VAL A 219 -11.27 -1.36 15.02
N LEU A 220 -11.99 -2.22 14.30
CA LEU A 220 -12.97 -3.12 14.89
C LEU A 220 -12.32 -4.14 15.83
N CYS A 221 -11.15 -4.66 15.48
CA CYS A 221 -10.39 -5.54 16.37
C CYS A 221 -10.03 -4.84 17.69
N LEU A 222 -9.65 -3.57 17.64
CA LEU A 222 -9.24 -2.79 18.82
C LEU A 222 -10.42 -2.33 19.69
N LYS A 223 -11.63 -2.33 19.13
CA LYS A 223 -12.88 -1.95 19.84
C LYS A 223 -13.62 -3.15 20.47
N ALA A 224 -13.12 -4.34 20.30
CA ALA A 224 -13.75 -5.56 20.78
C ALA A 224 -13.86 -5.65 22.31
#